data_c7c530a7de4c3db5e8abaf35a2773302
#
_entry.id   c7c530a7de4c3db5e8abaf35a2773302
#
_cell.length_a   1.000
_cell.length_b   1.000
_cell.length_c   1.000
_cell.angle_alpha   90.00
_cell.angle_beta   90.00
_cell.angle_gamma   90.00
#
_symmetry.space_group_name_H-M   'P 1'
#
loop_
_entity.id
_entity.type
_entity.pdbx_description
1 polymer ?
#
loop_
_entity_poly.entity_id
_entity_poly.type
_entity_poly.pdbx_seq_one_letter_code
_entity_poly.pdbx_strand_id
1 'polypeptide(L)'
;MILEKEGYAYDDLTLVPRVISNIKSRSECDVYTNGNLPIFTAPMASVVSDKNYNEFKKNGIMPIIPRNININIRKEMMEYSWIALSLKEFEELFISKSHEIKPNKTYHICVDIANGHMKYLYDICAIAKDYAMKNNYILVIMTGNIANPGTYEWLCKFNLNNSYKVIDYIRIGIGGGKGCITTSNVSIHYPQATLIDMCYRQKKYYLKYTNKDVCPKIIADGGIRNYDHVIKALALGADYVMIGSLFAQCIESTGEKYDGTNTKFDVNDYKSLRIENGGVFGYYNEDGMKKKILEFEEKKNTGYYRKYVPLETLALREEAAVEYMDNLYENDYLNLSKEQYLGQCTVKFFGMASKDGQISISGEKTKTAEGITKYLPIEFTLSGWVENMVSYLRSAMSYCDCFDLKEFIGNQDLIPNSISEINTVNK
;
A
#
# COMPACT_ATOMS: atom_id res chain seq x y z
N MET A 1 7.37 24.79 -23.13
CA MET A 1 6.02 25.40 -22.92
C MET A 1 5.67 25.09 -21.46
N ILE A 2 5.40 26.09 -20.66
CA ILE A 2 4.92 25.94 -19.28
C ILE A 2 3.40 25.82 -19.36
N LEU A 3 2.82 24.77 -18.73
CA LEU A 3 1.37 24.67 -18.62
C LEU A 3 0.93 25.59 -17.47
N GLU A 4 0.21 26.64 -17.78
CA GLU A 4 -0.31 27.63 -16.82
C GLU A 4 -1.52 27.07 -16.05
N LYS A 5 -1.32 26.01 -15.30
CA LYS A 5 -2.34 25.46 -14.39
C LYS A 5 -1.70 25.10 -13.06
N GLU A 6 -2.27 25.62 -12.01
CA GLU A 6 -1.94 25.17 -10.66
C GLU A 6 -2.27 23.69 -10.50
N GLY A 7 -1.33 22.96 -9.94
CA GLY A 7 -1.50 21.54 -9.63
C GLY A 7 -1.59 21.34 -8.12
N TYR A 8 -2.55 20.55 -7.66
CA TYR A 8 -2.82 20.29 -6.25
C TYR A 8 -2.41 18.86 -5.86
N ALA A 9 -1.72 18.74 -4.72
CA ALA A 9 -1.58 17.50 -3.98
C ALA A 9 -2.78 17.30 -3.03
N TYR A 10 -2.81 16.19 -2.29
CA TYR A 10 -3.91 15.95 -1.34
C TYR A 10 -3.92 16.97 -0.19
N ASP A 11 -2.73 17.37 0.29
CA ASP A 11 -2.58 18.30 1.41
C ASP A 11 -3.10 19.72 1.07
N ASP A 12 -3.19 20.03 -0.22
CA ASP A 12 -3.63 21.35 -0.69
C ASP A 12 -5.15 21.53 -0.72
N LEU A 13 -5.92 20.47 -0.46
CA LEU A 13 -7.37 20.46 -0.66
C LEU A 13 -8.13 20.03 0.60
N THR A 14 -9.36 20.53 0.73
CA THR A 14 -10.32 20.09 1.78
C THR A 14 -11.68 19.84 1.14
N LEU A 15 -12.40 18.81 1.65
CA LEU A 15 -13.78 18.53 1.26
C LEU A 15 -14.72 19.58 1.81
N VAL A 16 -15.70 19.97 1.00
CA VAL A 16 -16.79 20.86 1.40
C VAL A 16 -18.00 20.00 1.78
N PRO A 17 -18.54 20.12 3.00
CA PRO A 17 -19.76 19.40 3.36
C PRO A 17 -20.95 19.89 2.56
N ARG A 18 -21.95 19.05 2.36
CA ARG A 18 -23.23 19.48 1.78
C ARG A 18 -23.94 20.47 2.68
N VAL A 19 -24.75 21.33 2.08
CA VAL A 19 -25.54 22.32 2.84
C VAL A 19 -26.46 21.65 3.86
N ILE A 20 -27.04 20.51 3.51
CA ILE A 20 -27.88 19.67 4.35
C ILE A 20 -27.56 18.21 4.04
N SER A 21 -27.52 17.36 5.08
CA SER A 21 -27.42 15.92 4.93
C SER A 21 -28.67 15.25 5.47
N ASN A 22 -29.19 14.25 4.75
CA ASN A 22 -30.31 13.42 5.16
C ASN A 22 -29.88 12.22 6.02
N ILE A 23 -28.58 11.97 6.12
CA ILE A 23 -28.00 10.85 6.85
C ILE A 23 -28.08 11.14 8.36
N LYS A 24 -28.82 10.31 9.09
CA LYS A 24 -29.04 10.45 10.53
C LYS A 24 -27.87 9.90 11.35
N SER A 25 -27.21 8.86 10.83
CA SER A 25 -26.05 8.22 11.45
C SER A 25 -25.04 7.82 10.39
N ARG A 26 -23.75 8.06 10.65
CA ARG A 26 -22.66 7.60 9.77
C ARG A 26 -22.68 6.07 9.53
N SER A 27 -23.34 5.29 10.39
CA SER A 27 -23.51 3.84 10.20
C SER A 27 -24.40 3.48 9.01
N GLU A 28 -25.18 4.42 8.48
CA GLU A 28 -26.00 4.24 7.27
C GLU A 28 -25.16 4.26 5.97
N CYS A 29 -23.92 4.76 6.05
CA CYS A 29 -23.04 4.86 4.89
C CYS A 29 -22.35 3.51 4.59
N ASP A 30 -22.55 2.99 3.39
CA ASP A 30 -21.84 1.79 2.90
C ASP A 30 -20.50 2.19 2.24
N VAL A 31 -19.42 1.78 2.87
CA VAL A 31 -18.05 2.06 2.43
C VAL A 31 -17.41 0.91 1.64
N TYR A 32 -18.20 -0.11 1.30
CA TYR A 32 -17.68 -1.30 0.65
C TYR A 32 -18.07 -1.38 -0.83
N THR A 33 -17.20 -1.93 -1.62
CA THR A 33 -17.44 -2.31 -3.02
C THR A 33 -17.22 -3.82 -3.15
N ASN A 34 -18.28 -4.57 -3.49
CA ASN A 34 -18.21 -6.04 -3.55
C ASN A 34 -17.65 -6.68 -2.27
N GLY A 35 -18.03 -6.16 -1.10
CA GLY A 35 -17.61 -6.68 0.20
C GLY A 35 -16.20 -6.27 0.64
N ASN A 36 -15.48 -5.47 -0.14
CA ASN A 36 -14.15 -4.95 0.21
C ASN A 36 -14.15 -3.43 0.29
N LEU A 37 -13.23 -2.87 1.07
CA LEU A 37 -12.89 -1.46 0.97
C LEU A 37 -12.32 -1.17 -0.44
N PRO A 38 -12.47 0.03 -0.98
CA PRO A 38 -11.90 0.40 -2.28
C PRO A 38 -10.37 0.60 -2.20
N ILE A 39 -9.66 -0.36 -1.61
CA ILE A 39 -8.24 -0.24 -1.28
C ILE A 39 -7.48 -1.49 -1.72
N PHE A 40 -6.38 -1.26 -2.46
CA PHE A 40 -5.38 -2.27 -2.80
C PHE A 40 -4.11 -2.09 -1.98
N THR A 41 -3.40 -3.19 -1.69
CA THR A 41 -1.99 -3.07 -1.31
C THR A 41 -1.14 -2.74 -2.53
N ALA A 42 -0.12 -1.88 -2.36
CA ALA A 42 0.94 -1.81 -3.37
C ALA A 42 1.70 -3.14 -3.42
N PRO A 43 2.09 -3.64 -4.62
CA PRO A 43 2.83 -4.90 -4.77
C PRO A 43 4.30 -4.74 -4.35
N MET A 44 4.53 -4.59 -3.06
CA MET A 44 5.84 -4.29 -2.47
C MET A 44 6.26 -5.36 -1.47
N ALA A 45 7.51 -5.81 -1.56
CA ALA A 45 8.07 -6.85 -0.71
C ALA A 45 8.04 -6.52 0.80
N SER A 46 8.04 -5.24 1.16
CA SER A 46 7.93 -4.75 2.55
C SER A 46 6.49 -4.57 3.04
N VAL A 47 5.48 -4.89 2.24
CA VAL A 47 4.06 -4.70 2.56
C VAL A 47 3.34 -6.03 2.63
N VAL A 48 3.36 -6.80 1.54
CA VAL A 48 2.55 -7.99 1.35
C VAL A 48 3.33 -9.13 0.71
N SER A 49 2.98 -10.37 1.05
CA SER A 49 3.51 -11.60 0.44
C SER A 49 2.45 -12.71 0.44
N ASP A 50 2.82 -13.87 -0.03
CA ASP A 50 2.07 -15.13 0.09
C ASP A 50 1.78 -15.54 1.55
N LYS A 51 2.54 -15.01 2.52
CA LYS A 51 2.39 -15.36 3.95
C LYS A 51 1.34 -14.53 4.67
N ASN A 52 1.25 -13.23 4.38
CA ASN A 52 0.36 -12.29 5.10
C ASN A 52 -0.83 -11.78 4.27
N TYR A 53 -0.99 -12.20 2.99
CA TYR A 53 -2.08 -11.71 2.13
C TYR A 53 -3.48 -11.97 2.72
N ASN A 54 -3.64 -13.07 3.46
CA ASN A 54 -4.90 -13.40 4.10
C ASN A 54 -5.31 -12.39 5.17
N GLU A 55 -4.35 -11.78 5.86
CA GLU A 55 -4.65 -10.73 6.85
C GLU A 55 -5.24 -9.49 6.16
N PHE A 56 -4.72 -9.10 5.01
CA PHE A 56 -5.31 -8.03 4.21
C PHE A 56 -6.71 -8.39 3.73
N LYS A 57 -6.92 -9.59 3.17
CA LYS A 57 -8.26 -10.05 2.72
C LYS A 57 -9.28 -10.07 3.84
N LYS A 58 -8.96 -10.60 5.01
CA LYS A 58 -9.86 -10.64 6.18
C LYS A 58 -10.30 -9.23 6.61
N ASN A 59 -9.44 -8.24 6.41
CA ASN A 59 -9.71 -6.85 6.71
C ASN A 59 -10.34 -6.08 5.53
N GLY A 60 -10.83 -6.77 4.50
CA GLY A 60 -11.50 -6.15 3.36
C GLY A 60 -10.58 -5.35 2.42
N ILE A 61 -9.28 -5.59 2.45
CA ILE A 61 -8.29 -4.96 1.57
C ILE A 61 -7.88 -5.97 0.50
N MET A 62 -7.73 -5.52 -0.74
CA MET A 62 -7.36 -6.36 -1.87
C MET A 62 -5.83 -6.45 -1.98
N PRO A 63 -5.20 -7.59 -1.61
CA PRO A 63 -3.76 -7.75 -1.73
C PRO A 63 -3.33 -8.00 -3.17
N ILE A 64 -2.18 -7.44 -3.57
CA ILE A 64 -1.50 -7.76 -4.83
C ILE A 64 -0.16 -8.40 -4.50
N ILE A 65 0.02 -9.68 -4.83
CA ILE A 65 1.23 -10.43 -4.53
C ILE A 65 2.40 -9.90 -5.36
N PRO A 66 3.50 -9.45 -4.74
CA PRO A 66 4.57 -8.74 -5.42
C PRO A 66 5.51 -9.67 -6.20
N ARG A 67 6.31 -9.08 -7.09
CA ARG A 67 7.21 -9.77 -8.03
C ARG A 67 8.40 -10.48 -7.39
N ASN A 68 8.76 -10.16 -6.15
CA ASN A 68 9.80 -10.87 -5.41
C ASN A 68 9.39 -12.28 -4.93
N ILE A 69 8.09 -12.59 -4.96
CA ILE A 69 7.60 -13.95 -4.68
C ILE A 69 7.82 -14.83 -5.91
N ASN A 70 8.25 -16.08 -5.68
CA ASN A 70 8.52 -17.03 -6.76
C ASN A 70 7.34 -17.11 -7.75
N ILE A 71 7.65 -17.14 -9.04
CA ILE A 71 6.65 -17.13 -10.11
C ILE A 71 5.68 -18.33 -10.02
N ASN A 72 6.15 -19.49 -9.57
CA ASN A 72 5.29 -20.68 -9.45
C ASN A 72 4.24 -20.48 -8.33
N ILE A 73 4.64 -19.91 -7.19
CA ILE A 73 3.72 -19.54 -6.10
C ILE A 73 2.70 -18.50 -6.62
N ARG A 74 3.16 -17.45 -7.33
CA ARG A 74 2.25 -16.46 -7.93
C ARG A 74 1.26 -17.09 -8.92
N LYS A 75 1.70 -18.04 -9.75
CA LYS A 75 0.83 -18.79 -10.66
C LYS A 75 -0.26 -19.58 -9.92
N GLU A 76 0.07 -20.22 -8.83
CA GLU A 76 -0.91 -20.91 -7.98
C GLU A 76 -1.92 -19.93 -7.35
N MET A 77 -1.47 -18.74 -6.98
CA MET A 77 -2.31 -17.71 -6.34
C MET A 77 -3.20 -16.94 -7.31
N MET A 78 -2.90 -16.89 -8.62
CA MET A 78 -3.60 -16.02 -9.57
C MET A 78 -5.09 -16.35 -9.79
N GLU A 79 -5.56 -17.54 -9.36
CA GLU A 79 -6.98 -17.91 -9.43
C GLU A 79 -7.81 -17.24 -8.32
N TYR A 80 -7.20 -16.80 -7.21
CA TYR A 80 -7.91 -16.28 -6.03
C TYR A 80 -7.33 -14.99 -5.43
N SER A 81 -6.26 -14.46 -6.01
CA SER A 81 -5.63 -13.21 -5.61
C SER A 81 -5.09 -12.45 -6.82
N TRP A 82 -4.92 -11.15 -6.67
CA TRP A 82 -4.14 -10.37 -7.61
C TRP A 82 -2.66 -10.73 -7.50
N ILE A 83 -1.99 -10.88 -8.64
CA ILE A 83 -0.54 -11.06 -8.70
C ILE A 83 0.10 -9.98 -9.57
N ALA A 84 1.28 -9.51 -9.16
CA ALA A 84 2.09 -8.61 -9.97
C ALA A 84 3.03 -9.42 -10.89
N LEU A 85 3.11 -9.02 -12.15
CA LEU A 85 4.00 -9.57 -13.16
C LEU A 85 4.81 -8.45 -13.82
N SER A 86 6.06 -8.71 -14.20
CA SER A 86 6.76 -7.89 -15.17
C SER A 86 6.13 -8.06 -16.55
N LEU A 87 6.39 -7.12 -17.47
CA LEU A 87 5.88 -7.24 -18.84
C LEU A 87 6.35 -8.55 -19.50
N LYS A 88 7.62 -8.94 -19.30
CA LYS A 88 8.18 -10.18 -19.82
C LYS A 88 7.48 -11.44 -19.28
N GLU A 89 7.24 -11.50 -17.96
CA GLU A 89 6.51 -12.60 -17.33
C GLU A 89 5.06 -12.67 -17.84
N PHE A 90 4.44 -11.51 -18.07
CA PHE A 90 3.08 -11.41 -18.60
C PHE A 90 3.00 -11.93 -20.04
N GLU A 91 3.93 -11.52 -20.93
CA GLU A 91 4.03 -12.02 -22.31
C GLU A 91 4.28 -13.52 -22.36
N GLU A 92 5.20 -14.01 -21.53
CA GLU A 92 5.50 -15.44 -21.46
C GLU A 92 4.27 -16.24 -21.06
N LEU A 93 3.55 -15.81 -20.00
CA LEU A 93 2.44 -16.57 -19.43
C LEU A 93 1.18 -16.49 -20.28
N PHE A 94 0.78 -15.31 -20.75
CA PHE A 94 -0.52 -15.09 -21.39
C PHE A 94 -0.48 -15.01 -22.92
N ILE A 95 0.70 -15.05 -23.53
CA ILE A 95 0.87 -15.08 -24.98
C ILE A 95 1.60 -16.37 -25.38
N SER A 96 2.87 -16.53 -25.00
CA SER A 96 3.70 -17.65 -25.44
C SER A 96 3.20 -19.00 -24.89
N LYS A 97 2.76 -19.01 -23.62
CA LYS A 97 2.25 -20.21 -22.91
C LYS A 97 0.78 -20.11 -22.57
N SER A 98 -0.01 -19.34 -23.34
CA SER A 98 -1.44 -19.14 -23.08
C SER A 98 -2.26 -20.44 -23.06
N HIS A 99 -1.79 -21.47 -23.75
CA HIS A 99 -2.39 -22.81 -23.75
C HIS A 99 -2.24 -23.57 -22.43
N GLU A 100 -1.33 -23.15 -21.55
CA GLU A 100 -1.16 -23.72 -20.20
C GLU A 100 -2.15 -23.12 -19.18
N ILE A 101 -2.86 -22.04 -19.55
CA ILE A 101 -3.82 -21.37 -18.68
C ILE A 101 -5.15 -22.14 -18.67
N LYS A 102 -5.67 -22.43 -17.47
CA LYS A 102 -6.90 -23.19 -17.29
C LYS A 102 -8.11 -22.39 -17.81
N PRO A 103 -8.99 -23.02 -18.63
CA PRO A 103 -10.23 -22.40 -19.07
C PRO A 103 -11.26 -22.24 -17.93
N ASN A 104 -12.30 -21.44 -18.16
CA ASN A 104 -13.40 -21.20 -17.24
C ASN A 104 -12.98 -20.63 -15.88
N LYS A 105 -11.89 -19.87 -15.84
CA LYS A 105 -11.35 -19.19 -14.67
C LYS A 105 -11.24 -17.69 -14.92
N THR A 106 -11.18 -16.93 -13.84
CA THR A 106 -10.86 -15.49 -13.86
C THR A 106 -9.50 -15.27 -13.21
N TYR A 107 -8.63 -14.55 -13.91
CA TYR A 107 -7.28 -14.22 -13.47
C TYR A 107 -7.14 -12.72 -13.31
N HIS A 108 -6.60 -12.30 -12.17
CA HIS A 108 -6.41 -10.90 -11.81
C HIS A 108 -4.92 -10.55 -11.84
N ILE A 109 -4.50 -9.82 -12.85
CA ILE A 109 -3.07 -9.55 -13.10
C ILE A 109 -2.78 -8.06 -13.05
N CYS A 110 -1.79 -7.69 -12.23
CA CYS A 110 -1.17 -6.37 -12.22
C CYS A 110 0.13 -6.42 -13.05
N VAL A 111 0.12 -5.87 -14.26
CA VAL A 111 1.35 -5.67 -15.03
C VAL A 111 2.10 -4.49 -14.42
N ASP A 112 3.09 -4.81 -13.58
CA ASP A 112 3.80 -3.85 -12.74
C ASP A 112 5.03 -3.31 -13.42
N ILE A 113 4.94 -2.10 -13.97
CA ILE A 113 5.99 -1.40 -14.68
C ILE A 113 6.11 0.06 -14.21
N ALA A 114 7.29 0.65 -14.37
CA ALA A 114 7.54 2.03 -13.95
C ALA A 114 6.96 3.07 -14.92
N ASN A 115 6.94 2.75 -16.23
CA ASN A 115 6.47 3.66 -17.28
C ASN A 115 5.25 3.08 -18.00
N GLY A 116 4.06 3.46 -17.56
CA GLY A 116 2.79 3.09 -18.18
C GLY A 116 2.44 3.89 -19.46
N HIS A 117 3.34 4.73 -19.98
CA HIS A 117 3.10 5.47 -21.22
C HIS A 117 3.57 4.73 -22.49
N MET A 118 4.07 3.49 -22.35
CA MET A 118 4.56 2.70 -23.49
C MET A 118 3.39 2.09 -24.27
N LYS A 119 3.27 2.44 -25.56
CA LYS A 119 2.25 1.86 -26.45
C LYS A 119 2.34 0.32 -26.50
N TYR A 120 3.56 -0.21 -26.56
CA TYR A 120 3.83 -1.66 -26.59
C TYR A 120 3.15 -2.43 -25.45
N LEU A 121 3.12 -1.87 -24.23
CA LEU A 121 2.42 -2.46 -23.09
C LEU A 121 0.94 -2.77 -23.43
N TYR A 122 0.26 -1.81 -24.04
CA TYR A 122 -1.15 -1.89 -24.33
C TYR A 122 -1.45 -2.82 -25.52
N ASP A 123 -0.57 -2.83 -26.51
CA ASP A 123 -0.65 -3.78 -27.63
C ASP A 123 -0.54 -5.23 -27.12
N ILE A 124 0.41 -5.49 -26.22
CA ILE A 124 0.58 -6.81 -25.58
C ILE A 124 -0.63 -7.19 -24.72
N CYS A 125 -1.21 -6.24 -23.98
CA CYS A 125 -2.43 -6.50 -23.20
C CYS A 125 -3.62 -6.86 -24.11
N ALA A 126 -3.73 -6.22 -25.27
CA ALA A 126 -4.79 -6.54 -26.24
C ALA A 126 -4.61 -7.97 -26.80
N ILE A 127 -3.39 -8.33 -27.20
CA ILE A 127 -3.07 -9.68 -27.66
C ILE A 127 -3.40 -10.73 -26.58
N ALA A 128 -3.02 -10.47 -25.32
CA ALA A 128 -3.31 -11.37 -24.21
C ALA A 128 -4.82 -11.54 -23.96
N LYS A 129 -5.60 -10.46 -24.09
CA LYS A 129 -7.08 -10.53 -24.00
C LYS A 129 -7.69 -11.37 -25.14
N ASP A 130 -7.18 -11.23 -26.36
CA ASP A 130 -7.61 -12.05 -27.50
C ASP A 130 -7.32 -13.54 -27.27
N TYR A 131 -6.14 -13.87 -26.72
CA TYR A 131 -5.81 -15.23 -26.32
C TYR A 131 -6.73 -15.75 -25.20
N ALA A 132 -7.03 -14.90 -24.22
CA ALA A 132 -7.94 -15.25 -23.13
C ALA A 132 -9.33 -15.63 -23.67
N MET A 133 -9.89 -14.83 -24.59
CA MET A 133 -11.18 -15.12 -25.22
C MET A 133 -11.13 -16.43 -26.02
N LYS A 134 -10.08 -16.65 -26.81
CA LYS A 134 -9.90 -17.89 -27.61
C LYS A 134 -9.78 -19.14 -26.76
N ASN A 135 -9.18 -19.02 -25.56
CA ASN A 135 -8.95 -20.13 -24.64
C ASN A 135 -9.99 -20.22 -23.51
N ASN A 136 -11.09 -19.44 -23.62
CA ASN A 136 -12.23 -19.47 -22.72
C ASN A 136 -11.88 -19.22 -21.24
N TYR A 137 -11.07 -18.16 -20.94
CA TYR A 137 -10.86 -17.66 -19.59
C TYR A 137 -11.00 -16.13 -19.55
N ILE A 138 -11.27 -15.59 -18.37
CA ILE A 138 -11.37 -14.14 -18.16
C ILE A 138 -10.04 -13.64 -17.63
N LEU A 139 -9.45 -12.65 -18.29
CA LEU A 139 -8.24 -11.99 -17.88
C LEU A 139 -8.55 -10.54 -17.48
N VAL A 140 -8.46 -10.23 -16.20
CA VAL A 140 -8.64 -8.88 -15.67
C VAL A 140 -7.28 -8.22 -15.52
N ILE A 141 -7.05 -7.12 -16.25
CA ILE A 141 -5.75 -6.47 -16.34
C ILE A 141 -5.76 -5.12 -15.61
N MET A 142 -4.87 -5.00 -14.65
CA MET A 142 -4.42 -3.76 -14.03
C MET A 142 -3.04 -3.42 -14.56
N THR A 143 -2.78 -2.16 -14.93
CA THR A 143 -1.43 -1.73 -15.32
C THR A 143 -1.19 -0.26 -14.93
N GLY A 144 -0.07 0.30 -15.31
CA GLY A 144 0.40 1.66 -15.00
C GLY A 144 1.83 1.57 -14.48
N ASN A 145 2.43 2.71 -14.05
CA ASN A 145 1.74 3.95 -13.68
C ASN A 145 1.75 4.96 -14.83
N ILE A 146 0.69 5.73 -14.91
CA ILE A 146 0.62 6.90 -15.80
C ILE A 146 0.56 8.20 -14.97
N ALA A 147 1.07 9.28 -15.52
CA ALA A 147 1.06 10.61 -14.91
C ALA A 147 0.65 11.71 -15.90
N ASN A 148 -0.15 11.37 -16.91
CA ASN A 148 -0.68 12.32 -17.87
C ASN A 148 -2.17 12.03 -18.12
N PRO A 149 -3.08 13.00 -17.88
CA PRO A 149 -4.50 12.80 -18.10
C PRO A 149 -4.84 12.43 -19.55
N GLY A 150 -4.07 12.94 -20.54
CA GLY A 150 -4.25 12.60 -21.95
C GLY A 150 -4.00 11.12 -22.24
N THR A 151 -3.13 10.44 -21.45
CA THR A 151 -2.95 8.99 -21.56
C THR A 151 -4.19 8.24 -21.09
N TYR A 152 -4.86 8.72 -20.03
CA TYR A 152 -6.13 8.13 -19.60
C TYR A 152 -7.21 8.26 -20.67
N GLU A 153 -7.32 9.43 -21.29
CA GLU A 153 -8.23 9.66 -22.43
C GLU A 153 -7.92 8.69 -23.58
N TRP A 154 -6.64 8.55 -23.91
CA TRP A 154 -6.19 7.63 -24.95
C TRP A 154 -6.60 6.18 -24.63
N LEU A 155 -6.51 5.75 -23.38
CA LEU A 155 -6.93 4.41 -22.92
C LEU A 155 -8.44 4.18 -23.04
N CYS A 156 -9.26 5.19 -22.76
CA CYS A 156 -10.71 5.11 -23.01
C CYS A 156 -11.01 4.88 -24.49
N LYS A 157 -10.34 5.63 -25.38
CA LYS A 157 -10.42 5.44 -26.83
C LYS A 157 -9.89 4.08 -27.27
N PHE A 158 -8.79 3.63 -26.70
CA PHE A 158 -8.19 2.35 -27.03
C PHE A 158 -9.12 1.18 -26.68
N ASN A 159 -9.73 1.17 -25.49
CA ASN A 159 -10.74 0.19 -25.13
C ASN A 159 -11.97 0.27 -26.02
N LEU A 160 -12.44 1.47 -26.36
CA LEU A 160 -13.58 1.66 -27.26
C LEU A 160 -13.33 1.07 -28.66
N ASN A 161 -12.15 1.29 -29.22
CA ASN A 161 -11.75 0.83 -30.54
C ASN A 161 -11.59 -0.70 -30.60
N ASN A 162 -11.23 -1.36 -29.50
CA ASN A 162 -11.15 -2.82 -29.40
C ASN A 162 -12.52 -3.50 -29.16
N SER A 163 -13.61 -2.70 -29.02
CA SER A 163 -14.96 -3.20 -28.75
C SER A 163 -15.12 -3.97 -27.43
N TYR A 164 -14.07 -4.06 -26.62
CA TYR A 164 -14.05 -4.61 -25.27
C TYR A 164 -12.99 -3.90 -24.41
N LYS A 165 -13.08 -4.10 -23.11
CA LYS A 165 -12.13 -3.48 -22.16
C LYS A 165 -10.82 -4.27 -22.14
N VAL A 166 -9.79 -3.74 -22.81
CA VAL A 166 -8.44 -4.31 -22.81
C VAL A 166 -7.79 -4.07 -21.44
N ILE A 167 -7.87 -2.83 -20.96
CA ILE A 167 -7.37 -2.44 -19.63
C ILE A 167 -8.57 -2.23 -18.72
N ASP A 168 -8.65 -3.03 -17.67
CA ASP A 168 -9.75 -2.97 -16.70
C ASP A 168 -9.45 -1.93 -15.60
N TYR A 169 -8.19 -1.82 -15.15
CA TYR A 169 -7.73 -0.93 -14.11
C TYR A 169 -6.46 -0.22 -14.52
N ILE A 170 -6.36 1.07 -14.22
CA ILE A 170 -5.16 1.86 -14.47
C ILE A 170 -4.65 2.54 -13.20
N ARG A 171 -3.39 2.30 -12.86
CA ARG A 171 -2.70 2.97 -11.75
C ARG A 171 -2.24 4.34 -12.23
N ILE A 172 -2.68 5.40 -11.53
CA ILE A 172 -2.30 6.77 -11.83
C ILE A 172 -1.47 7.37 -10.71
N GLY A 173 -0.38 8.03 -11.08
CA GLY A 173 0.60 8.67 -10.20
C GLY A 173 2.00 8.12 -10.38
N ILE A 174 2.95 9.00 -10.65
CA ILE A 174 4.38 8.71 -10.74
C ILE A 174 5.11 9.61 -9.75
N GLY A 175 6.04 9.03 -8.99
CA GLY A 175 6.94 9.77 -8.11
C GLY A 175 6.37 10.17 -6.75
N GLY A 176 5.08 9.93 -6.45
CA GLY A 176 4.43 10.32 -5.20
C GLY A 176 4.75 9.42 -3.99
N GLY A 177 5.32 8.23 -4.18
CA GLY A 177 5.58 7.27 -3.12
C GLY A 177 6.78 7.62 -2.24
N LYS A 178 6.70 7.32 -0.91
CA LYS A 178 7.81 7.58 0.06
C LYS A 178 9.14 6.90 -0.30
N GLY A 179 9.11 5.80 -1.05
CA GLY A 179 10.30 5.06 -1.50
C GLY A 179 10.74 5.39 -2.93
N CYS A 180 10.05 6.30 -3.63
CA CYS A 180 10.34 6.68 -5.01
C CYS A 180 11.17 7.97 -5.08
N ILE A 181 12.16 8.01 -5.97
CA ILE A 181 12.98 9.20 -6.26
C ILE A 181 12.90 9.63 -7.73
N THR A 182 11.95 9.09 -8.48
CA THR A 182 11.74 9.44 -9.89
C THR A 182 11.50 10.93 -10.07
N THR A 183 10.66 11.54 -9.22
CA THR A 183 10.38 12.97 -9.29
C THR A 183 11.65 13.81 -9.11
N SER A 184 12.47 13.51 -8.08
CA SER A 184 13.68 14.28 -7.80
C SER A 184 14.82 14.06 -8.79
N ASN A 185 14.91 12.87 -9.39
CA ASN A 185 16.04 12.50 -10.24
C ASN A 185 15.73 12.55 -11.73
N VAL A 186 14.47 12.32 -12.12
CA VAL A 186 14.03 12.26 -13.54
C VAL A 186 13.10 13.40 -13.90
N SER A 187 12.62 14.18 -12.90
CA SER A 187 11.68 15.31 -13.08
C SER A 187 10.34 14.90 -13.74
N ILE A 188 9.93 13.65 -13.60
CA ILE A 188 8.64 13.15 -14.07
C ILE A 188 7.68 13.06 -12.89
N HIS A 189 6.64 13.87 -12.93
CA HIS A 189 5.60 13.92 -11.92
C HIS A 189 4.35 14.64 -12.44
N TYR A 190 3.23 14.40 -11.81
CA TYR A 190 2.02 15.24 -11.94
C TYR A 190 1.37 15.34 -10.54
N PRO A 191 0.91 16.53 -10.09
CA PRO A 191 0.24 16.69 -8.80
C PRO A 191 -0.97 15.77 -8.68
N GLN A 192 -0.95 14.90 -7.64
CA GLN A 192 -1.78 13.70 -7.62
C GLN A 192 -3.29 14.00 -7.58
N ALA A 193 -3.71 14.98 -6.79
CA ALA A 193 -5.13 15.35 -6.71
C ALA A 193 -5.66 15.87 -8.04
N THR A 194 -4.90 16.76 -8.68
CA THR A 194 -5.24 17.28 -10.01
C THR A 194 -5.27 16.18 -11.06
N LEU A 195 -4.32 15.24 -11.03
CA LEU A 195 -4.29 14.11 -11.96
C LEU A 195 -5.54 13.25 -11.87
N ILE A 196 -5.98 12.93 -10.64
CA ILE A 196 -7.19 12.14 -10.40
C ILE A 196 -8.42 12.86 -10.96
N ASP A 197 -8.62 14.13 -10.60
CA ASP A 197 -9.75 14.93 -11.06
C ASP A 197 -9.81 15.00 -12.60
N MET A 198 -8.67 15.27 -13.25
CA MET A 198 -8.63 15.34 -14.70
C MET A 198 -8.92 14.00 -15.37
N CYS A 199 -8.39 12.88 -14.87
CA CYS A 199 -8.71 11.53 -15.36
C CYS A 199 -10.20 11.22 -15.17
N TYR A 200 -10.77 11.59 -14.00
CA TYR A 200 -12.17 11.36 -13.71
C TYR A 200 -13.11 12.19 -14.61
N ARG A 201 -12.76 13.43 -14.92
CA ARG A 201 -13.51 14.26 -15.91
C ARG A 201 -13.55 13.58 -17.27
N GLN A 202 -12.43 13.01 -17.72
CA GLN A 202 -12.41 12.23 -18.97
C GLN A 202 -13.32 10.99 -18.86
N LYS A 203 -13.24 10.26 -17.74
CA LYS A 203 -14.13 9.12 -17.49
C LYS A 203 -15.60 9.49 -17.57
N LYS A 204 -16.01 10.58 -16.88
CA LYS A 204 -17.41 11.09 -16.96
C LYS A 204 -17.82 11.43 -18.38
N TYR A 205 -16.93 12.07 -19.15
CA TYR A 205 -17.18 12.40 -20.54
C TYR A 205 -17.47 11.14 -21.36
N TYR A 206 -16.59 10.15 -21.32
CA TYR A 206 -16.77 8.90 -22.10
C TYR A 206 -17.99 8.10 -21.67
N LEU A 207 -18.25 7.95 -20.38
CA LEU A 207 -19.45 7.27 -19.88
C LEU A 207 -20.74 7.92 -20.38
N LYS A 208 -20.77 9.28 -20.41
CA LYS A 208 -21.93 10.03 -20.89
C LYS A 208 -22.18 9.87 -22.39
N TYR A 209 -21.11 9.92 -23.20
CA TYR A 209 -21.26 10.01 -24.67
C TYR A 209 -21.18 8.67 -25.40
N THR A 210 -20.65 7.60 -24.78
CA THR A 210 -20.55 6.30 -25.45
C THR A 210 -21.62 5.31 -25.02
N ASN A 211 -22.33 5.54 -23.93
CA ASN A 211 -23.22 4.56 -23.27
C ASN A 211 -22.56 3.19 -23.01
N LYS A 212 -21.24 3.16 -22.97
CA LYS A 212 -20.44 1.93 -22.76
C LYS A 212 -19.46 2.13 -21.61
N ASP A 213 -19.28 1.12 -20.77
CA ASP A 213 -18.25 1.11 -19.75
C ASP A 213 -16.88 0.75 -20.35
N VAL A 214 -16.33 1.68 -21.14
CA VAL A 214 -15.02 1.52 -21.81
C VAL A 214 -13.85 2.07 -20.98
N CYS A 215 -14.13 2.87 -19.97
CA CYS A 215 -13.09 3.50 -19.20
C CYS A 215 -12.45 2.53 -18.19
N PRO A 216 -11.12 2.47 -18.09
CA PRO A 216 -10.46 1.75 -17.01
C PRO A 216 -10.88 2.31 -15.64
N LYS A 217 -10.98 1.45 -14.63
CA LYS A 217 -11.11 1.88 -13.25
C LYS A 217 -9.84 2.62 -12.81
N ILE A 218 -10.01 3.77 -12.19
CA ILE A 218 -8.92 4.63 -11.73
C ILE A 218 -8.43 4.13 -10.37
N ILE A 219 -7.13 3.81 -10.27
CA ILE A 219 -6.47 3.51 -9.01
C ILE A 219 -5.50 4.62 -8.67
N ALA A 220 -5.78 5.38 -7.62
CA ALA A 220 -4.86 6.40 -7.12
C ALA A 220 -3.68 5.74 -6.42
N ASP A 221 -2.50 5.78 -7.05
CA ASP A 221 -1.29 5.13 -6.56
C ASP A 221 -0.18 6.12 -6.24
N GLY A 222 0.23 6.13 -4.99
CA GLY A 222 1.26 7.03 -4.46
C GLY A 222 0.71 8.27 -3.75
N GLY A 223 1.52 8.82 -2.85
CA GLY A 223 1.19 10.03 -2.08
C GLY A 223 0.23 9.81 -0.90
N ILE A 224 -0.30 8.61 -0.69
CA ILE A 224 -1.18 8.30 0.43
C ILE A 224 -0.36 8.19 1.71
N ARG A 225 -0.60 9.10 2.66
CA ARG A 225 0.12 9.19 3.94
C ARG A 225 -0.80 9.10 5.15
N ASN A 226 -2.07 9.48 5.00
CA ASN A 226 -3.07 9.61 6.05
C ASN A 226 -4.41 9.07 5.56
N TYR A 227 -5.37 8.94 6.46
CA TYR A 227 -6.77 8.54 6.15
C TYR A 227 -7.47 9.53 5.21
N ASP A 228 -7.25 10.83 5.41
CA ASP A 228 -7.86 11.89 4.61
C ASP A 228 -7.40 11.86 3.15
N HIS A 229 -6.17 11.42 2.87
CA HIS A 229 -5.69 11.23 1.48
C HIS A 229 -6.49 10.14 0.75
N VAL A 230 -6.88 9.05 1.43
CA VAL A 230 -7.78 8.02 0.87
C VAL A 230 -9.15 8.63 0.56
N ILE A 231 -9.71 9.36 1.51
CA ILE A 231 -11.02 10.01 1.37
C ILE A 231 -10.99 11.02 0.21
N LYS A 232 -9.98 11.88 0.15
CA LYS A 232 -9.81 12.87 -0.93
C LYS A 232 -9.61 12.22 -2.30
N ALA A 233 -8.83 11.13 -2.39
CA ALA A 233 -8.64 10.39 -3.64
C ALA A 233 -9.97 9.86 -4.19
N LEU A 234 -10.80 9.26 -3.34
CA LEU A 234 -12.14 8.79 -3.71
C LEU A 234 -13.06 9.96 -4.08
N ALA A 235 -13.08 11.01 -3.28
CA ALA A 235 -13.88 12.21 -3.54
C ALA A 235 -13.54 12.87 -4.88
N LEU A 236 -12.28 12.84 -5.30
CA LEU A 236 -11.80 13.35 -6.60
C LEU A 236 -12.13 12.42 -7.77
N GLY A 237 -12.53 11.18 -7.52
CA GLY A 237 -12.99 10.25 -8.55
C GLY A 237 -12.11 9.03 -8.81
N ALA A 238 -11.16 8.73 -7.93
CA ALA A 238 -10.53 7.42 -7.93
C ALA A 238 -11.54 6.34 -7.55
N ASP A 239 -11.63 5.26 -8.34
CA ASP A 239 -12.45 4.11 -7.98
C ASP A 239 -11.84 3.33 -6.81
N TYR A 240 -10.52 3.33 -6.74
CA TYR A 240 -9.73 2.63 -5.74
C TYR A 240 -8.47 3.42 -5.38
N VAL A 241 -7.90 3.09 -4.24
CA VAL A 241 -6.63 3.64 -3.76
C VAL A 241 -5.62 2.52 -3.57
N MET A 242 -4.36 2.74 -3.92
CA MET A 242 -3.27 1.80 -3.68
C MET A 242 -2.34 2.32 -2.59
N ILE A 243 -2.11 1.50 -1.56
CA ILE A 243 -1.37 1.90 -0.36
C ILE A 243 -0.11 1.05 -0.20
N GLY A 244 1.05 1.70 -0.10
CA GLY A 244 2.35 1.09 0.14
C GLY A 244 2.91 1.41 1.52
N SER A 245 3.57 2.56 1.67
CA SER A 245 4.31 2.92 2.88
C SER A 245 3.46 2.97 4.16
N LEU A 246 2.19 3.32 4.05
CA LEU A 246 1.28 3.34 5.19
C LEU A 246 1.02 1.91 5.69
N PHE A 247 0.79 0.94 4.79
CA PHE A 247 0.65 -0.46 5.19
C PHE A 247 1.96 -1.13 5.61
N ALA A 248 3.12 -0.61 5.18
CA ALA A 248 4.39 -1.09 5.71
C ALA A 248 4.53 -0.78 7.22
N GLN A 249 3.87 0.26 7.74
CA GLN A 249 3.86 0.64 9.15
C GLN A 249 2.94 -0.23 10.02
N CYS A 250 2.20 -1.17 9.43
CA CYS A 250 1.47 -2.18 10.19
C CYS A 250 2.43 -3.25 10.74
N ILE A 251 2.15 -3.73 11.94
CA ILE A 251 2.95 -4.81 12.55
C ILE A 251 2.90 -6.10 11.71
N GLU A 252 1.80 -6.36 10.99
CA GLU A 252 1.59 -7.52 10.13
C GLU A 252 2.29 -7.41 8.77
N SER A 253 2.89 -6.27 8.43
CA SER A 253 3.64 -6.08 7.18
C SER A 253 4.82 -7.05 7.07
N THR A 254 5.28 -7.30 5.84
CA THR A 254 6.38 -8.24 5.56
C THR A 254 7.78 -7.66 5.69
N GLY A 255 7.91 -6.35 5.89
CA GLY A 255 9.21 -5.70 6.07
C GLY A 255 9.94 -6.20 7.31
N GLU A 256 11.27 -6.27 7.26
CA GLU A 256 12.10 -6.60 8.42
C GLU A 256 11.86 -5.57 9.54
N LYS A 257 11.69 -6.07 10.76
CA LYS A 257 11.36 -5.24 11.93
C LYS A 257 12.53 -5.14 12.89
N TYR A 258 12.68 -3.97 13.46
CA TYR A 258 13.76 -3.62 14.38
C TYR A 258 13.18 -2.94 15.61
N ASP A 259 13.60 -3.35 16.79
CA ASP A 259 13.20 -2.74 18.06
C ASP A 259 13.87 -1.39 18.31
N GLY A 260 13.55 -0.74 19.41
CA GLY A 260 14.12 0.56 19.80
C GLY A 260 15.63 0.56 20.02
N THR A 261 16.26 -0.62 20.14
CA THR A 261 17.72 -0.80 20.21
C THR A 261 18.35 -1.07 18.83
N ASN A 262 17.55 -1.03 17.76
CA ASN A 262 17.93 -1.40 16.39
C ASN A 262 18.33 -2.88 16.25
N THR A 263 17.78 -3.76 17.10
CA THR A 263 17.92 -5.21 16.98
C THR A 263 16.76 -5.76 16.15
N LYS A 264 17.09 -6.59 15.17
CA LYS A 264 16.07 -7.24 14.33
C LYS A 264 15.27 -8.25 15.17
N PHE A 265 13.95 -8.24 15.04
CA PHE A 265 13.07 -9.19 15.71
C PHE A 265 12.02 -9.79 14.76
N ASP A 266 11.50 -10.97 15.12
CA ASP A 266 10.39 -11.60 14.43
C ASP A 266 9.13 -11.50 15.31
N VAL A 267 8.04 -11.03 14.74
CA VAL A 267 6.73 -10.94 15.44
C VAL A 267 6.22 -12.31 15.91
N ASN A 268 6.64 -13.39 15.25
CA ASN A 268 6.27 -14.74 15.62
C ASN A 268 6.98 -15.22 16.90
N ASP A 269 8.04 -14.53 17.35
CA ASP A 269 8.70 -14.82 18.62
C ASP A 269 7.82 -14.44 19.83
N TYR A 270 6.73 -13.69 19.60
CA TYR A 270 5.86 -13.18 20.66
C TYR A 270 4.48 -13.85 20.63
N LYS A 271 3.95 -14.17 21.80
CA LYS A 271 2.62 -14.72 21.98
C LYS A 271 1.52 -13.70 21.64
N SER A 272 1.76 -12.45 21.98
CA SER A 272 0.88 -11.32 21.63
C SER A 272 1.71 -10.05 21.49
N LEU A 273 1.27 -9.17 20.59
CA LEU A 273 1.83 -7.82 20.40
C LEU A 273 0.72 -6.81 20.47
N ARG A 274 0.99 -5.64 21.05
CA ARG A 274 0.11 -4.47 21.03
C ARG A 274 0.93 -3.20 20.89
N ILE A 275 0.33 -2.20 20.32
CA ILE A 275 0.95 -0.89 20.08
C ILE A 275 0.27 0.12 20.98
N GLU A 276 1.05 0.76 21.85
CA GLU A 276 0.57 1.76 22.78
C GLU A 276 1.61 2.88 22.91
N ASN A 277 1.17 4.13 22.90
CA ASN A 277 2.00 5.31 23.12
C ASN A 277 3.32 5.35 22.32
N GLY A 278 3.29 4.88 21.07
CA GLY A 278 4.46 4.83 20.19
C GLY A 278 5.45 3.71 20.49
N GLY A 279 5.12 2.78 21.38
CA GLY A 279 5.90 1.59 21.68
C GLY A 279 5.19 0.30 21.28
N VAL A 280 5.94 -0.79 21.15
CA VAL A 280 5.42 -2.13 20.90
C VAL A 280 5.67 -2.99 22.11
N PHE A 281 4.60 -3.55 22.67
CA PHE A 281 4.64 -4.48 23.78
C PHE A 281 4.43 -5.89 23.25
N GLY A 282 5.14 -6.87 23.81
CA GLY A 282 4.99 -8.25 23.40
C GLY A 282 5.16 -9.23 24.57
N TYR A 283 4.36 -10.29 24.52
CA TYR A 283 4.55 -11.47 25.37
C TYR A 283 5.24 -12.54 24.53
N TYR A 284 6.34 -13.07 25.04
CA TYR A 284 7.05 -14.15 24.36
C TYR A 284 6.19 -15.41 24.29
N ASN A 285 6.27 -16.13 23.17
CA ASN A 285 5.96 -17.54 23.12
C ASN A 285 7.15 -18.35 23.66
N GLU A 286 6.99 -19.67 23.82
CA GLU A 286 8.05 -20.52 24.41
C GLU A 286 9.37 -20.49 23.63
N ASP A 287 9.31 -20.48 22.29
CA ASP A 287 10.50 -20.45 21.44
C ASP A 287 11.17 -19.08 21.42
N GLY A 288 10.38 -18.00 21.37
CA GLY A 288 10.89 -16.63 21.46
C GLY A 288 11.57 -16.37 22.80
N MET A 289 11.06 -16.95 23.90
CA MET A 289 11.69 -16.87 25.22
C MET A 289 13.05 -17.56 25.26
N LYS A 290 13.13 -18.80 24.77
CA LYS A 290 14.41 -19.53 24.68
C LYS A 290 15.45 -18.76 23.89
N LYS A 291 15.04 -18.19 22.75
CA LYS A 291 15.90 -17.37 21.90
C LYS A 291 16.40 -16.12 22.63
N LYS A 292 15.51 -15.40 23.35
CA LYS A 292 15.89 -14.20 24.11
C LYS A 292 16.84 -14.50 25.28
N ILE A 293 16.64 -15.61 25.97
CA ILE A 293 17.56 -16.05 27.03
C ILE A 293 18.95 -16.28 26.44
N LEU A 294 19.06 -16.99 25.32
CA LEU A 294 20.34 -17.22 24.65
C LEU A 294 21.01 -15.94 24.19
N GLU A 295 20.27 -15.02 23.59
CA GLU A 295 20.78 -13.71 23.17
C GLU A 295 21.27 -12.88 24.36
N PHE A 296 20.59 -12.97 25.52
CA PHE A 296 20.94 -12.26 26.73
C PHE A 296 22.22 -12.84 27.33
N GLU A 297 22.35 -14.15 27.42
CA GLU A 297 23.55 -14.83 27.89
C GLU A 297 24.78 -14.53 27.01
N GLU A 298 24.58 -14.50 25.68
CA GLU A 298 25.62 -14.17 24.72
C GLU A 298 26.09 -12.69 24.89
N LYS A 299 25.16 -11.76 25.07
CA LYS A 299 25.43 -10.35 25.32
C LYS A 299 26.12 -10.10 26.67
N LYS A 300 25.72 -10.84 27.71
CA LYS A 300 26.36 -10.80 29.04
C LYS A 300 27.83 -11.24 28.95
N ASN A 301 28.10 -12.32 28.21
CA ASN A 301 29.45 -12.87 28.05
C ASN A 301 30.37 -11.99 27.18
N THR A 302 29.84 -11.17 26.26
CA THR A 302 30.62 -10.31 25.37
C THR A 302 30.85 -8.90 25.88
N GLY A 303 30.34 -8.56 27.08
CA GLY A 303 30.42 -7.19 27.65
C GLY A 303 29.51 -6.17 26.93
N TYR A 304 28.73 -6.55 25.95
CA TYR A 304 27.72 -5.72 25.27
C TYR A 304 26.55 -5.33 26.20
N TYR A 305 26.41 -6.00 27.29
CA TYR A 305 25.44 -5.83 28.35
C TYR A 305 25.24 -4.37 28.81
N ARG A 306 26.34 -3.57 28.89
CA ARG A 306 26.30 -2.17 29.32
C ARG A 306 25.71 -1.19 28.29
N LYS A 307 25.52 -1.59 27.04
CA LYS A 307 25.04 -0.69 25.97
C LYS A 307 23.51 -0.61 25.83
N TYR A 308 22.77 -1.48 26.48
CA TYR A 308 21.33 -1.63 26.29
C TYR A 308 20.49 -1.24 27.51
N VAL A 309 21.00 -0.31 28.30
CA VAL A 309 20.21 0.30 29.38
C VAL A 309 19.13 1.20 28.78
N PRO A 310 17.85 1.04 29.14
CA PRO A 310 16.79 1.91 28.68
C PRO A 310 17.14 3.40 28.96
N LEU A 311 16.72 4.31 28.09
CA LEU A 311 17.03 5.74 28.21
C LEU A 311 16.65 6.31 29.58
N GLU A 312 15.58 5.78 30.20
CA GLU A 312 15.12 6.13 31.54
C GLU A 312 16.12 5.74 32.66
N THR A 313 16.91 4.70 32.41
CA THR A 313 17.95 4.22 33.32
C THR A 313 19.31 4.95 33.14
N LEU A 314 19.51 5.67 32.03
CA LEU A 314 20.71 6.49 31.80
C LEU A 314 20.86 7.64 32.82
N ALA A 315 19.79 7.99 33.53
CA ALA A 315 19.80 8.93 34.63
C ALA A 315 20.34 8.32 35.96
N LEU A 316 20.45 6.98 36.02
CA LEU A 316 21.01 6.28 37.19
C LEU A 316 22.52 6.19 37.05
N ARG A 317 23.22 6.20 38.20
CA ARG A 317 24.66 5.93 38.23
C ARG A 317 24.94 4.54 37.66
N GLU A 318 26.06 4.38 36.97
CA GLU A 318 26.41 3.15 36.22
C GLU A 318 26.24 1.86 37.05
N GLU A 319 26.58 1.91 38.35
CA GLU A 319 26.41 0.80 39.30
C GLU A 319 24.94 0.42 39.55
N ALA A 320 24.05 1.39 39.70
CA ALA A 320 22.66 1.18 39.94
C ALA A 320 21.95 0.66 38.65
N ALA A 321 22.45 1.01 37.48
CA ALA A 321 21.96 0.50 36.22
C ALA A 321 22.33 -0.99 36.00
N VAL A 322 23.54 -1.39 36.44
CA VAL A 322 23.97 -2.79 36.41
C VAL A 322 23.15 -3.65 37.39
N GLU A 323 22.97 -3.14 38.64
CA GLU A 323 22.13 -3.82 39.64
C GLU A 323 20.66 -3.96 39.20
N TYR A 324 20.11 -2.94 38.53
CA TYR A 324 18.76 -2.99 37.94
C TYR A 324 18.66 -4.04 36.84
N MET A 325 19.69 -4.13 35.98
CA MET A 325 19.72 -5.14 34.90
C MET A 325 19.92 -6.56 35.42
N ASP A 326 20.75 -6.73 36.48
CA ASP A 326 20.92 -8.04 37.12
C ASP A 326 19.63 -8.50 37.83
N ASN A 327 18.92 -7.59 38.49
CA ASN A 327 17.60 -7.86 39.09
C ASN A 327 16.53 -8.18 38.04
N LEU A 328 16.53 -7.52 36.87
CA LEU A 328 15.66 -7.87 35.74
C LEU A 328 15.98 -9.26 35.19
N TYR A 329 17.28 -9.57 35.06
CA TYR A 329 17.72 -10.87 34.59
C TYR A 329 17.28 -12.01 35.52
N GLU A 330 17.49 -11.91 36.84
CA GLU A 330 17.08 -12.91 37.81
C GLU A 330 15.55 -13.06 37.87
N ASN A 331 14.81 -11.96 37.83
CA ASN A 331 13.35 -12.00 37.84
C ASN A 331 12.73 -12.49 36.52
N ASP A 332 13.33 -12.20 35.38
CA ASP A 332 12.84 -12.65 34.08
C ASP A 332 13.15 -14.13 33.83
N TYR A 333 14.26 -14.64 34.37
CA TYR A 333 14.56 -16.07 34.33
C TYR A 333 13.55 -16.94 35.11
N LEU A 334 12.98 -16.36 36.17
CA LEU A 334 12.00 -17.03 37.03
C LEU A 334 10.54 -16.81 36.61
N ASN A 335 10.25 -15.79 35.82
CA ASN A 335 8.91 -15.37 35.43
C ASN A 335 8.79 -15.14 33.91
N LEU A 336 9.04 -16.16 33.14
CA LEU A 336 9.06 -16.17 31.66
C LEU A 336 7.72 -15.80 30.97
N SER A 337 6.72 -15.32 31.70
CA SER A 337 5.43 -14.87 31.16
C SER A 337 5.25 -13.36 31.11
N LYS A 338 6.32 -12.57 31.38
CA LYS A 338 6.24 -11.13 31.46
C LYS A 338 6.18 -10.46 30.09
N GLU A 339 5.46 -9.35 30.08
CA GLU A 339 5.39 -8.43 28.95
C GLU A 339 6.74 -7.74 28.74
N GLN A 340 7.20 -7.71 27.50
CA GLN A 340 8.41 -6.99 27.15
C GLN A 340 8.09 -5.74 26.34
N TYR A 341 8.58 -4.58 26.79
CA TYR A 341 8.55 -3.36 26.05
C TYR A 341 9.69 -3.30 25.01
N LEU A 342 9.32 -3.24 23.73
CA LEU A 342 10.25 -3.22 22.61
C LEU A 342 10.67 -1.80 22.19
N GLY A 343 10.09 -0.77 22.81
CA GLY A 343 10.33 0.64 22.44
C GLY A 343 9.71 1.01 21.09
N GLN A 344 10.16 2.12 20.53
CA GLN A 344 9.71 2.55 19.22
C GLN A 344 10.29 1.65 18.12
N CYS A 345 9.52 0.67 17.70
CA CYS A 345 9.92 -0.25 16.65
C CYS A 345 9.82 0.37 15.27
N THR A 346 10.70 -0.07 14.38
CA THR A 346 10.71 0.35 12.98
C THR A 346 10.62 -0.83 12.02
N VAL A 347 10.15 -0.57 10.83
CA VAL A 347 10.13 -1.53 9.72
C VAL A 347 11.00 -1.02 8.58
N LYS A 348 11.81 -1.91 8.01
CA LYS A 348 12.59 -1.63 6.79
C LYS A 348 11.65 -1.58 5.59
N PHE A 349 11.48 -0.39 5.05
CA PHE A 349 10.65 -0.11 3.87
C PHE A 349 11.53 0.30 2.70
N PHE A 350 11.25 -0.24 1.51
CA PHE A 350 11.97 0.12 0.30
C PHE A 350 11.08 0.12 -0.94
N GLY A 351 11.36 1.05 -1.87
CA GLY A 351 10.75 1.06 -3.20
C GLY A 351 11.26 -0.12 -4.04
N MET A 352 10.40 -0.73 -4.86
CA MET A 352 10.78 -1.88 -5.68
C MET A 352 11.87 -1.57 -6.71
N ALA A 353 12.07 -0.30 -7.07
CA ALA A 353 13.18 0.18 -7.92
C ALA A 353 14.43 0.58 -7.12
N SER A 354 14.45 0.47 -5.78
CA SER A 354 15.63 0.67 -4.95
C SER A 354 16.64 -0.47 -5.09
N LYS A 355 17.83 -0.31 -4.50
CA LYS A 355 18.82 -1.39 -4.43
C LYS A 355 18.24 -2.64 -3.75
N ASP A 356 17.63 -2.47 -2.57
CA ASP A 356 17.02 -3.59 -1.83
C ASP A 356 15.86 -4.22 -2.61
N GLY A 357 15.03 -3.40 -3.27
CA GLY A 357 13.94 -3.89 -4.12
C GLY A 357 14.44 -4.72 -5.30
N GLN A 358 15.49 -4.27 -6.00
CA GLN A 358 16.10 -5.03 -7.10
C GLN A 358 16.69 -6.36 -6.60
N ILE A 359 17.42 -6.33 -5.48
CA ILE A 359 17.97 -7.54 -4.84
C ILE A 359 16.86 -8.51 -4.46
N SER A 360 15.74 -8.03 -3.94
CA SER A 360 14.60 -8.88 -3.55
C SER A 360 13.95 -9.62 -4.73
N ILE A 361 14.06 -9.08 -5.95
CA ILE A 361 13.49 -9.67 -7.18
C ILE A 361 14.49 -10.59 -7.88
N SER A 362 15.76 -10.16 -8.05
CA SER A 362 16.75 -10.81 -8.92
C SER A 362 17.97 -11.34 -8.18
N GLY A 363 18.07 -11.15 -6.86
CA GLY A 363 19.25 -11.51 -6.08
C GLY A 363 20.39 -10.49 -6.14
N GLU A 364 20.35 -9.55 -7.08
CA GLU A 364 21.41 -8.55 -7.27
C GLU A 364 20.86 -7.20 -7.74
N LYS A 365 21.69 -6.15 -7.65
CA LYS A 365 21.39 -4.84 -8.23
C LYS A 365 21.69 -4.88 -9.75
N THR A 366 20.65 -4.76 -10.57
CA THR A 366 20.76 -4.87 -12.03
C THR A 366 20.89 -3.52 -12.76
N LYS A 367 20.44 -2.41 -12.13
CA LYS A 367 20.44 -1.07 -12.74
C LYS A 367 20.52 0.04 -11.71
N THR A 368 20.67 1.29 -12.16
CA THR A 368 20.60 2.47 -11.29
C THR A 368 19.32 2.48 -10.48
N ALA A 369 19.41 2.74 -9.17
CA ALA A 369 18.26 2.74 -8.29
C ALA A 369 17.42 4.02 -8.51
N GLU A 370 16.13 3.84 -8.69
CA GLU A 370 15.11 4.92 -8.73
C GLU A 370 14.20 4.90 -7.49
N GLY A 371 14.68 4.30 -6.43
CA GLY A 371 14.02 4.23 -5.13
C GLY A 371 15.04 4.18 -4.00
N ILE A 372 14.55 4.40 -2.78
CA ILE A 372 15.35 4.41 -1.56
C ILE A 372 14.81 3.43 -0.52
N THR A 373 15.67 3.07 0.42
CA THR A 373 15.32 2.32 1.62
C THR A 373 15.18 3.31 2.79
N LYS A 374 14.14 3.13 3.59
CA LYS A 374 13.85 3.89 4.81
C LYS A 374 13.47 2.94 5.94
N TYR A 375 13.68 3.38 7.15
CA TYR A 375 13.10 2.76 8.34
C TYR A 375 11.91 3.61 8.76
N LEU A 376 10.71 3.00 8.75
CA LEU A 376 9.46 3.66 9.12
C LEU A 376 9.04 3.17 10.51
N PRO A 377 8.44 4.02 11.36
CA PRO A 377 7.89 3.58 12.63
C PRO A 377 6.77 2.55 12.39
N ILE A 378 6.66 1.58 13.28
CA ILE A 378 5.48 0.71 13.36
C ILE A 378 4.47 1.43 14.24
N GLU A 379 3.31 1.77 13.70
CA GLU A 379 2.36 2.67 14.36
C GLU A 379 1.03 2.00 14.71
N PHE A 380 0.67 0.89 14.04
CA PHE A 380 -0.66 0.31 14.20
C PHE A 380 -0.72 -1.16 13.79
N THR A 381 -1.79 -1.82 14.20
CA THR A 381 -2.25 -3.09 13.63
C THR A 381 -3.10 -2.83 12.39
N LEU A 382 -3.12 -3.77 11.45
CA LEU A 382 -3.91 -3.64 10.22
C LEU A 382 -5.42 -3.51 10.55
N SER A 383 -5.92 -4.31 11.48
CA SER A 383 -7.33 -4.25 11.89
C SER A 383 -7.70 -2.89 12.50
N GLY A 384 -6.86 -2.35 13.40
CA GLY A 384 -7.09 -1.03 14.00
C GLY A 384 -7.06 0.10 12.97
N TRP A 385 -6.14 0.01 12.00
CA TRP A 385 -6.11 0.97 10.89
C TRP A 385 -7.40 0.91 10.05
N VAL A 386 -7.88 -0.30 9.74
CA VAL A 386 -9.11 -0.49 8.94
C VAL A 386 -10.35 0.00 9.69
N GLU A 387 -10.46 -0.29 10.99
CA GLU A 387 -11.56 0.21 11.82
C GLU A 387 -11.63 1.75 11.78
N ASN A 388 -10.49 2.42 11.95
CA ASN A 388 -10.41 3.87 11.86
C ASN A 388 -10.75 4.36 10.44
N MET A 389 -10.24 3.72 9.39
CA MET A 389 -10.54 4.11 8.00
C MET A 389 -12.02 4.02 7.69
N VAL A 390 -12.69 2.93 8.08
CA VAL A 390 -14.13 2.75 7.94
C VAL A 390 -14.89 3.87 8.66
N SER A 391 -14.51 4.16 9.91
CA SER A 391 -15.14 5.21 10.72
C SER A 391 -14.99 6.60 10.08
N TYR A 392 -13.78 6.96 9.62
CA TYR A 392 -13.53 8.27 9.02
C TYR A 392 -14.18 8.42 7.64
N LEU A 393 -14.16 7.37 6.82
CA LEU A 393 -14.81 7.41 5.50
C LEU A 393 -16.34 7.54 5.66
N ARG A 394 -16.95 6.80 6.57
CA ARG A 394 -18.36 6.96 6.92
C ARG A 394 -18.69 8.37 7.40
N SER A 395 -17.83 8.95 8.23
CA SER A 395 -17.99 10.35 8.67
C SER A 395 -17.97 11.30 7.48
N ALA A 396 -16.96 11.22 6.61
CA ALA A 396 -16.87 12.07 5.43
C ALA A 396 -18.09 11.92 4.51
N MET A 397 -18.52 10.67 4.25
CA MET A 397 -19.72 10.40 3.45
C MET A 397 -20.99 10.97 4.07
N SER A 398 -21.13 10.91 5.40
CA SER A 398 -22.31 11.47 6.08
C SER A 398 -22.35 13.00 5.98
N TYR A 399 -21.22 13.70 6.06
CA TYR A 399 -21.16 15.15 5.81
C TYR A 399 -21.45 15.51 4.35
N CYS A 400 -21.16 14.59 3.43
CA CYS A 400 -21.38 14.78 2.00
C CYS A 400 -22.73 14.27 1.51
N ASP A 401 -23.63 13.81 2.40
CA ASP A 401 -24.95 13.26 2.08
C ASP A 401 -24.88 12.07 1.09
N CYS A 402 -23.93 11.15 1.32
CA CYS A 402 -23.69 9.98 0.46
C CYS A 402 -23.92 8.69 1.23
N PHE A 403 -24.91 7.89 0.81
CA PHE A 403 -25.23 6.60 1.42
C PHE A 403 -24.31 5.48 0.97
N ASP A 404 -23.73 5.58 -0.23
CA ASP A 404 -22.78 4.60 -0.77
C ASP A 404 -21.62 5.27 -1.51
N LEU A 405 -20.61 4.45 -1.85
CA LEU A 405 -19.41 4.91 -2.57
C LEU A 405 -19.71 5.42 -3.99
N LYS A 406 -20.79 4.99 -4.64
CA LYS A 406 -21.13 5.49 -5.99
C LYS A 406 -21.59 6.94 -5.95
N GLU A 407 -22.28 7.32 -4.88
CA GLU A 407 -22.67 8.71 -4.63
C GLU A 407 -21.46 9.56 -4.24
N PHE A 408 -20.48 8.98 -3.53
CA PHE A 408 -19.33 9.69 -3.01
C PHE A 408 -18.22 9.89 -4.06
N ILE A 409 -17.89 8.87 -4.84
CA ILE A 409 -16.73 8.88 -5.75
C ILE A 409 -16.92 9.92 -6.87
N GLY A 410 -16.06 10.94 -6.84
CA GLY A 410 -15.98 11.98 -7.87
C GLY A 410 -17.17 12.93 -7.95
N ASN A 411 -18.00 12.98 -6.93
CA ASN A 411 -19.18 13.83 -6.87
C ASN A 411 -19.12 14.87 -5.74
N GLN A 412 -17.94 15.08 -5.14
CA GLN A 412 -17.74 15.97 -4.02
C GLN A 412 -17.07 17.27 -4.45
N ASP A 413 -17.38 18.34 -3.75
CA ASP A 413 -16.72 19.63 -3.93
C ASP A 413 -15.50 19.69 -3.00
N LEU A 414 -14.36 20.11 -3.56
CA LEU A 414 -13.13 20.35 -2.81
C LEU A 414 -12.66 21.78 -3.09
N ILE A 415 -12.11 22.42 -2.07
CA ILE A 415 -11.54 23.76 -2.16
C ILE A 415 -10.05 23.73 -1.83
N PRO A 416 -9.23 24.59 -2.44
CA PRO A 416 -7.84 24.79 -2.05
C PRO A 416 -7.74 25.39 -0.64
N ASN A 417 -6.81 24.85 0.15
CA ASN A 417 -6.47 25.36 1.47
C ASN A 417 -5.54 26.58 1.35
N SER A 418 -5.69 27.55 2.25
CA SER A 418 -4.64 28.54 2.45
C SER A 418 -3.42 27.93 3.16
N ILE A 419 -2.24 28.57 3.04
CA ILE A 419 -1.00 28.11 3.72
C ILE A 419 -1.19 28.02 5.25
N SER A 420 -1.96 28.93 5.83
CA SER A 420 -2.26 28.94 7.27
C SER A 420 -3.14 27.76 7.68
N GLU A 421 -4.09 27.35 6.84
CA GLU A 421 -4.97 26.18 7.06
C GLU A 421 -4.21 24.88 6.90
N ILE A 422 -3.31 24.77 5.90
CA ILE A 422 -2.43 23.59 5.73
C ILE A 422 -1.63 23.33 7.02
N ASN A 423 -1.07 24.38 7.63
CA ASN A 423 -0.33 24.26 8.89
C ASN A 423 -1.21 23.92 10.11
N THR A 424 -2.51 24.11 10.02
CA THR A 424 -3.46 23.78 11.09
C THR A 424 -4.00 22.37 10.94
N VAL A 425 -4.25 21.91 9.72
CA VAL A 425 -4.79 20.58 9.41
C VAL A 425 -3.73 19.48 9.58
N ASN A 426 -2.46 19.78 9.36
CA ASN A 426 -1.36 18.81 9.46
C ASN A 426 -0.72 18.72 10.86
N LYS A 427 -1.47 19.04 11.92
CA LYS A 427 -1.01 18.92 13.32
C LYS A 427 -1.11 17.50 13.85
#